data_426dfe877f3a34804ae4fd22e72ff9f0
#
_entry.id   426dfe877f3a34804ae4fd22e72ff9f0
#
_cell.length_a   1.000
_cell.length_b   1.000
_cell.length_c   1.000
_cell.angle_alpha   90.00
_cell.angle_beta   90.00
_cell.angle_gamma   90.00
#
_symmetry.space_group_name_H-M   'P 1'
#
loop_
_entity.id
_entity.type
_entity.pdbx_description
1 polymer ?
#
loop_
_entity_poly.entity_id
_entity_poly.type
_entity_poly.pdbx_seq_one_letter_code
_entity_poly.pdbx_strand_id
1 'polypeptide(L)'
;MNRTCVILSIFSLFAFTSVSGCHSRRFQEVRRFTAQEAKQGIAVDAQYVYVVGTRQIGKYDKQTDERTAQWKEEEDGPVIHLDSGVLVDGKLYCAHSNYPLLPMTSSVEIWNAATLEHIGRHSFGIRHGSCTWVDYHDGHFWAVFAQYDKWKHETRKGTECTTLVKFDGQWNELGTWVFPKKVIERMIPMSNSGGSWGPDGYLYCTGHDRSEVYVVKIPDKGSVLELVETVPLPILGQGIAWDRSRSGFIYGIRKKDSQVVVSRLK
;
A
#
# COMPACT_ATOMS: atom_id res chain seq x y z
N MET A 1 24.45 59.45 -52.82
CA MET A 1 24.15 58.04 -53.11
C MET A 1 24.51 57.20 -51.90
N ASN A 2 23.57 57.02 -50.97
CA ASN A 2 23.74 56.21 -49.74
C ASN A 2 23.20 54.81 -50.02
N ARG A 3 24.04 53.79 -49.91
CA ARG A 3 23.61 52.39 -49.96
C ARG A 3 23.47 51.89 -48.50
N THR A 4 22.26 51.62 -48.08
CA THR A 4 21.93 50.99 -46.79
C THR A 4 22.05 49.47 -46.96
N CYS A 5 22.98 48.87 -46.22
CA CYS A 5 23.11 47.42 -46.13
C CYS A 5 22.18 46.86 -45.08
N VAL A 6 21.23 46.02 -45.46
CA VAL A 6 20.32 45.31 -44.54
C VAL A 6 20.97 43.95 -44.22
N ILE A 7 21.33 43.74 -42.96
CA ILE A 7 21.85 42.46 -42.44
C ILE A 7 20.61 41.64 -41.97
N LEU A 8 20.34 40.55 -42.67
CA LEU A 8 19.31 39.57 -42.27
C LEU A 8 19.96 38.58 -41.29
N SER A 9 19.56 38.67 -40.01
CA SER A 9 19.97 37.69 -38.99
C SER A 9 18.98 36.52 -39.03
N ILE A 10 19.47 35.34 -39.41
CA ILE A 10 18.73 34.09 -39.39
C ILE A 10 18.86 33.51 -37.96
N PHE A 11 17.81 33.56 -37.15
CA PHE A 11 17.73 32.83 -35.89
C PHE A 11 17.32 31.38 -36.18
N SER A 12 18.27 30.46 -36.05
CA SER A 12 18.01 29.02 -36.07
C SER A 12 17.41 28.60 -34.71
N LEU A 13 16.16 28.28 -34.70
CA LEU A 13 15.45 27.71 -33.53
C LEU A 13 15.85 26.23 -33.42
N PHE A 14 16.78 25.90 -32.55
CA PHE A 14 17.03 24.51 -32.15
C PHE A 14 15.91 24.04 -31.22
N ALA A 15 14.99 23.26 -31.75
CA ALA A 15 14.02 22.53 -30.90
C ALA A 15 14.75 21.37 -30.20
N PHE A 16 15.02 21.53 -28.91
CA PHE A 16 15.42 20.41 -28.06
C PHE A 16 14.23 19.51 -27.86
N THR A 17 14.13 18.44 -28.62
CA THR A 17 13.23 17.31 -28.28
C THR A 17 13.85 16.56 -27.12
N SER A 18 13.35 16.81 -25.91
CA SER A 18 13.63 15.97 -24.76
C SER A 18 12.97 14.60 -25.00
N VAL A 19 13.76 13.64 -25.42
CA VAL A 19 13.37 12.22 -25.38
C VAL A 19 13.31 11.84 -23.90
N SER A 20 12.12 11.89 -23.30
CA SER A 20 11.87 11.28 -22.01
C SER A 20 12.04 9.77 -22.18
N GLY A 21 13.23 9.27 -21.89
CA GLY A 21 13.48 7.85 -21.81
C GLY A 21 12.53 7.26 -20.75
N CYS A 22 11.59 6.42 -21.18
CA CYS A 22 10.75 5.65 -20.30
C CYS A 22 11.64 4.64 -19.57
N HIS A 23 12.23 5.05 -18.43
CA HIS A 23 12.96 4.12 -17.57
C HIS A 23 11.90 3.28 -16.87
N SER A 24 11.79 2.00 -17.23
CA SER A 24 10.91 1.06 -16.53
C SER A 24 11.40 0.94 -15.08
N ARG A 25 10.47 1.02 -14.12
CA ARG A 25 10.75 0.82 -12.69
C ARG A 25 11.27 -0.60 -12.48
N ARG A 26 12.28 -0.73 -11.64
CA ARG A 26 12.84 -2.03 -11.27
C ARG A 26 13.13 -2.07 -9.78
N PHE A 27 12.64 -3.11 -9.11
CA PHE A 27 12.98 -3.37 -7.72
C PHE A 27 14.12 -4.38 -7.63
N GLN A 28 15.10 -4.07 -6.79
CA GLN A 28 16.18 -4.96 -6.42
C GLN A 28 16.09 -5.26 -4.94
N GLU A 29 15.99 -6.52 -4.57
CA GLU A 29 16.15 -6.92 -3.18
C GLU A 29 17.53 -6.56 -2.68
N VAL A 30 17.58 -5.93 -1.51
CA VAL A 30 18.84 -5.50 -0.88
C VAL A 30 19.07 -6.17 0.47
N ARG A 31 18.00 -6.66 1.13
CA ARG A 31 18.07 -7.34 2.42
C ARG A 31 16.79 -8.13 2.66
N ARG A 32 16.91 -9.17 3.48
CA ARG A 32 15.79 -9.87 4.10
C ARG A 32 16.15 -10.35 5.49
N PHE A 33 15.14 -10.50 6.34
CA PHE A 33 15.28 -11.08 7.67
C PHE A 33 14.03 -11.88 8.06
N THR A 34 14.18 -12.78 9.05
CA THR A 34 13.05 -13.59 9.53
C THR A 34 12.24 -12.83 10.57
N ALA A 35 10.92 -12.84 10.42
CA ALA A 35 9.97 -12.29 11.36
C ALA A 35 8.74 -13.20 11.41
N GLN A 36 8.46 -13.79 12.57
CA GLN A 36 7.38 -14.79 12.72
C GLN A 36 5.99 -14.20 12.37
N GLU A 37 5.81 -12.90 12.61
CA GLU A 37 4.61 -12.13 12.33
C GLU A 37 4.42 -11.82 10.83
N ALA A 38 5.41 -12.07 9.96
CA ALA A 38 5.34 -11.78 8.52
C ALA A 38 4.31 -12.65 7.80
N LYS A 39 3.01 -12.37 8.04
CA LYS A 39 1.87 -13.13 7.51
C LYS A 39 0.88 -12.27 6.72
N GLN A 40 0.65 -11.02 7.12
CA GLN A 40 -0.36 -10.15 6.51
C GLN A 40 0.23 -8.86 5.94
N GLY A 41 0.99 -8.12 6.75
CA GLY A 41 1.43 -6.83 6.31
C GLY A 41 2.63 -6.27 7.06
N ILE A 42 2.87 -4.99 6.80
CA ILE A 42 4.03 -4.30 7.31
C ILE A 42 3.74 -2.80 7.39
N ALA A 43 4.37 -2.14 8.35
CA ALA A 43 4.49 -0.69 8.41
C ALA A 43 5.93 -0.32 8.79
N VAL A 44 6.39 0.88 8.45
CA VAL A 44 7.78 1.26 8.67
C VAL A 44 7.88 2.75 9.02
N ASP A 45 8.73 3.07 10.01
CA ASP A 45 9.13 4.43 10.34
C ASP A 45 10.64 4.65 10.17
N ALA A 46 11.19 5.70 10.73
CA ALA A 46 12.61 6.00 10.63
C ALA A 46 13.50 4.95 11.30
N GLN A 47 13.05 4.33 12.38
CA GLN A 47 13.85 3.45 13.24
C GLN A 47 13.38 1.99 13.22
N TYR A 48 12.07 1.76 13.08
CA TYR A 48 11.47 0.44 13.26
C TYR A 48 10.70 -0.06 12.05
N VAL A 49 10.60 -1.39 11.99
CA VAL A 49 9.68 -2.13 11.11
C VAL A 49 8.63 -2.80 11.99
N TYR A 50 7.37 -2.58 11.68
CA TYR A 50 6.23 -3.22 12.36
C TYR A 50 5.68 -4.29 11.45
N VAL A 51 5.91 -5.54 11.83
CA VAL A 51 5.51 -6.71 11.03
C VAL A 51 4.18 -7.22 11.54
N VAL A 52 3.17 -7.26 10.66
CA VAL A 52 1.80 -7.53 11.04
C VAL A 52 1.41 -8.96 10.63
N GLY A 53 1.04 -9.74 11.63
CA GLY A 53 0.37 -11.04 11.47
C GLY A 53 -1.12 -10.91 11.73
N THR A 54 -1.85 -12.01 11.57
CA THR A 54 -3.33 -12.02 11.68
C THR A 54 -3.84 -11.50 13.03
N ARG A 55 -3.13 -11.81 14.14
CA ARG A 55 -3.52 -11.45 15.51
C ARG A 55 -2.31 -11.00 16.36
N GLN A 56 -1.28 -10.48 15.71
CA GLN A 56 -0.05 -10.09 16.39
C GLN A 56 0.73 -9.06 15.58
N ILE A 57 1.57 -8.27 16.26
CA ILE A 57 2.45 -7.28 15.67
C ILE A 57 3.82 -7.44 16.33
N GLY A 58 4.87 -7.61 15.52
CA GLY A 58 6.25 -7.56 15.97
C GLY A 58 6.90 -6.23 15.58
N LYS A 59 7.59 -5.59 16.53
CA LYS A 59 8.36 -4.37 16.31
C LYS A 59 9.84 -4.74 16.23
N TYR A 60 10.48 -4.43 15.10
CA TYR A 60 11.86 -4.81 14.80
C TYR A 60 12.71 -3.56 14.59
N ASP A 61 13.90 -3.52 15.16
CA ASP A 61 14.88 -2.46 14.88
C ASP A 61 15.41 -2.60 13.45
N LYS A 62 15.45 -1.50 12.69
CA LYS A 62 15.86 -1.50 11.28
C LYS A 62 17.36 -1.73 11.07
N GLN A 63 18.19 -1.54 12.07
CA GLN A 63 19.65 -1.70 11.98
C GLN A 63 20.07 -3.13 12.31
N THR A 64 19.46 -3.72 13.35
CA THR A 64 19.85 -5.02 13.88
C THR A 64 18.97 -6.18 13.41
N ASP A 65 17.78 -5.89 12.88
CA ASP A 65 16.73 -6.87 12.56
C ASP A 65 16.22 -7.64 13.79
N GLU A 66 16.51 -7.16 15.00
CA GLU A 66 16.07 -7.77 16.25
C GLU A 66 14.68 -7.28 16.64
N ARG A 67 13.85 -8.20 17.14
CA ARG A 67 12.53 -7.86 17.68
C ARG A 67 12.67 -7.20 19.03
N THR A 68 12.26 -5.94 19.14
CA THR A 68 12.33 -5.12 20.36
C THR A 68 11.06 -5.16 21.19
N ALA A 69 9.91 -5.42 20.55
CA ALA A 69 8.62 -5.55 21.21
C ALA A 69 7.66 -6.41 20.39
N GLN A 70 6.61 -6.90 21.05
CA GLN A 70 5.53 -7.65 20.42
C GLN A 70 4.20 -7.30 21.08
N TRP A 71 3.17 -7.19 20.29
CA TRP A 71 1.77 -7.26 20.73
C TRP A 71 1.14 -8.53 20.16
N LYS A 72 0.29 -9.16 20.95
CA LYS A 72 -0.47 -10.34 20.55
C LYS A 72 -1.86 -10.26 21.16
N GLU A 73 -2.89 -10.54 20.33
CA GLU A 73 -4.26 -10.60 20.80
C GLU A 73 -4.53 -11.85 21.63
N GLU A 74 -5.36 -11.72 22.64
CA GLU A 74 -5.86 -12.85 23.42
C GLU A 74 -6.70 -13.80 22.54
N GLU A 75 -6.84 -15.07 22.94
CA GLU A 75 -7.48 -16.11 22.11
C GLU A 75 -8.90 -15.71 21.68
N ASP A 76 -9.70 -15.17 22.62
CA ASP A 76 -11.09 -14.74 22.39
C ASP A 76 -11.21 -13.22 22.17
N GLY A 77 -10.11 -12.52 21.94
CA GLY A 77 -10.10 -11.08 21.77
C GLY A 77 -10.69 -10.61 20.42
N PRO A 78 -11.09 -9.35 20.35
CA PRO A 78 -11.86 -8.81 19.22
C PRO A 78 -11.04 -8.60 17.94
N VAL A 79 -9.71 -8.58 18.01
CA VAL A 79 -8.86 -8.38 16.83
C VAL A 79 -8.57 -9.74 16.22
N ILE A 80 -9.30 -10.09 15.18
CA ILE A 80 -9.26 -11.43 14.58
C ILE A 80 -8.50 -11.52 13.27
N HIS A 81 -8.41 -10.43 12.50
CA HIS A 81 -7.70 -10.43 11.21
C HIS A 81 -7.13 -9.04 10.91
N LEU A 82 -5.90 -8.83 11.36
CA LEU A 82 -5.12 -7.65 10.99
C LEU A 82 -4.50 -7.81 9.60
N ASP A 83 -4.29 -6.69 8.95
CA ASP A 83 -3.59 -6.54 7.69
C ASP A 83 -2.57 -5.40 7.77
N SER A 84 -2.16 -4.83 6.64
CA SER A 84 -1.10 -3.83 6.57
C SER A 84 -1.49 -2.50 7.20
N GLY A 85 -0.50 -1.71 7.58
CA GLY A 85 -0.74 -0.44 8.27
C GLY A 85 0.27 0.65 7.95
N VAL A 86 0.13 1.78 8.67
CA VAL A 86 0.95 2.97 8.52
C VAL A 86 1.24 3.63 9.86
N LEU A 87 2.38 4.30 9.96
CA LEU A 87 2.76 5.14 11.11
C LEU A 87 2.39 6.60 10.84
N VAL A 88 1.60 7.20 11.74
CA VAL A 88 1.25 8.61 11.72
C VAL A 88 1.32 9.17 13.14
N ASP A 89 2.11 10.21 13.35
CA ASP A 89 2.22 10.94 14.63
C ASP A 89 2.41 10.03 15.85
N GLY A 90 3.34 9.07 15.76
CA GLY A 90 3.66 8.14 16.84
C GLY A 90 2.61 7.06 17.10
N LYS A 91 1.64 6.91 16.21
CA LYS A 91 0.61 5.87 16.26
C LYS A 91 0.76 4.93 15.06
N LEU A 92 0.58 3.65 15.31
CA LEU A 92 0.45 2.63 14.27
C LEU A 92 -1.03 2.37 14.01
N TYR A 93 -1.46 2.61 12.78
CA TYR A 93 -2.80 2.32 12.28
C TYR A 93 -2.73 1.06 11.44
N CYS A 94 -3.46 0.01 11.79
CA CYS A 94 -3.53 -1.23 11.01
C CYS A 94 -4.95 -1.49 10.52
N ALA A 95 -5.08 -1.89 9.28
CA ALA A 95 -6.32 -2.41 8.73
C ALA A 95 -6.74 -3.69 9.48
N HIS A 96 -8.04 -3.85 9.67
CA HIS A 96 -8.63 -5.00 10.32
C HIS A 96 -9.97 -5.35 9.70
N SER A 97 -10.29 -6.63 9.67
CA SER A 97 -11.61 -7.13 9.29
C SER A 97 -11.97 -8.38 10.07
N ASN A 98 -13.25 -8.79 10.00
CA ASN A 98 -13.69 -10.07 10.56
C ASN A 98 -13.50 -11.23 9.56
N TYR A 99 -12.65 -11.06 8.53
CA TYR A 99 -12.39 -12.14 7.57
C TYR A 99 -12.04 -13.46 8.31
N PRO A 100 -12.61 -14.62 7.92
CA PRO A 100 -13.43 -14.86 6.72
C PRO A 100 -14.95 -14.84 6.96
N LEU A 101 -15.44 -14.15 7.98
CA LEU A 101 -16.86 -14.18 8.37
C LEU A 101 -17.73 -13.25 7.53
N LEU A 102 -19.03 -13.57 7.42
CA LEU A 102 -20.05 -12.74 6.80
C LEU A 102 -21.17 -12.44 7.82
N PRO A 103 -21.79 -11.23 7.76
CA PRO A 103 -21.42 -10.10 6.92
C PRO A 103 -20.02 -9.56 7.27
N MET A 104 -19.27 -9.14 6.25
CA MET A 104 -17.92 -8.60 6.43
C MET A 104 -17.98 -7.27 7.17
N THR A 105 -17.24 -7.17 8.27
CA THR A 105 -17.03 -5.93 9.01
C THR A 105 -15.57 -5.51 8.91
N SER A 106 -15.30 -4.22 9.02
CA SER A 106 -13.94 -3.71 9.00
C SER A 106 -13.74 -2.52 9.92
N SER A 107 -12.50 -2.34 10.35
CA SER A 107 -12.02 -1.24 11.18
C SER A 107 -10.57 -0.90 10.86
N VAL A 108 -10.12 0.20 11.43
CA VAL A 108 -8.69 0.49 11.61
C VAL A 108 -8.44 0.43 13.11
N GLU A 109 -7.52 -0.43 13.51
CA GLU A 109 -7.06 -0.58 14.89
C GLU A 109 -5.82 0.27 15.12
N ILE A 110 -5.66 0.84 16.31
CA ILE A 110 -4.67 1.88 16.59
C ILE A 110 -3.84 1.50 17.81
N TRP A 111 -2.51 1.50 17.65
CA TRP A 111 -1.54 1.29 18.73
C TRP A 111 -0.67 2.53 18.94
N ASN A 112 -0.22 2.71 20.17
CA ASN A 112 0.93 3.55 20.45
C ASN A 112 2.17 2.89 19.84
N ALA A 113 2.85 3.54 18.90
CA ALA A 113 3.98 2.95 18.18
C ALA A 113 5.21 2.70 19.07
N ALA A 114 5.37 3.44 20.17
CA ALA A 114 6.48 3.25 21.09
C ALA A 114 6.29 2.00 21.97
N THR A 115 5.10 1.84 22.55
CA THR A 115 4.81 0.79 23.55
C THR A 115 4.13 -0.45 22.98
N LEU A 116 3.56 -0.37 21.79
CA LEU A 116 2.61 -1.34 21.20
C LEU A 116 1.36 -1.57 22.07
N GLU A 117 0.97 -0.61 22.89
CA GLU A 117 -0.32 -0.62 23.56
C GLU A 117 -1.43 -0.33 22.56
N HIS A 118 -2.48 -1.15 22.54
CA HIS A 118 -3.68 -0.88 21.74
C HIS A 118 -4.48 0.26 22.39
N ILE A 119 -4.66 1.37 21.66
CA ILE A 119 -5.21 2.61 22.22
C ILE A 119 -6.55 3.03 21.62
N GLY A 120 -7.03 2.33 20.61
CA GLY A 120 -8.32 2.64 20.01
C GLY A 120 -8.58 2.01 18.65
N ARG A 121 -9.74 2.33 18.12
CA ARG A 121 -10.17 1.87 16.80
C ARG A 121 -11.18 2.80 16.17
N HIS A 122 -11.23 2.79 14.83
CA HIS A 122 -12.33 3.35 14.05
C HIS A 122 -13.02 2.23 13.28
N SER A 123 -14.35 2.08 13.44
CA SER A 123 -15.12 1.02 12.78
C SER A 123 -15.86 1.56 11.56
N PHE A 124 -15.72 0.88 10.42
CA PHE A 124 -16.50 1.11 9.21
C PHE A 124 -17.79 0.27 9.15
N GLY A 125 -17.99 -0.65 10.13
CA GLY A 125 -19.11 -1.58 10.15
C GLY A 125 -19.11 -2.50 8.92
N ILE A 126 -20.30 -2.76 8.36
CA ILE A 126 -20.51 -3.66 7.20
C ILE A 126 -20.53 -2.93 5.85
N ARG A 127 -20.21 -1.65 5.83
CA ARG A 127 -20.47 -0.78 4.67
C ARG A 127 -19.59 -1.11 3.47
N HIS A 128 -18.31 -1.41 3.68
CA HIS A 128 -17.31 -1.46 2.61
C HIS A 128 -16.92 -2.88 2.20
N GLY A 129 -16.54 -3.74 3.13
CA GLY A 129 -15.93 -5.03 2.88
C GLY A 129 -14.72 -5.28 3.79
N SER A 130 -13.76 -6.11 3.39
CA SER A 130 -12.55 -6.38 4.17
C SER A 130 -11.53 -5.26 4.02
N CYS A 131 -11.24 -4.51 5.07
CA CYS A 131 -10.14 -3.55 5.06
C CYS A 131 -8.80 -4.32 5.05
N THR A 132 -8.02 -4.20 3.97
CA THR A 132 -6.78 -4.98 3.76
C THR A 132 -5.51 -4.15 3.95
N TRP A 133 -5.60 -2.85 3.88
CA TRP A 133 -4.52 -1.95 4.26
C TRP A 133 -5.04 -0.54 4.49
N VAL A 134 -4.27 0.22 5.25
CA VAL A 134 -4.42 1.66 5.44
C VAL A 134 -3.07 2.34 5.22
N ASP A 135 -3.07 3.49 4.58
CA ASP A 135 -1.90 4.34 4.39
C ASP A 135 -2.25 5.81 4.64
N TYR A 136 -1.25 6.66 4.81
CA TYR A 136 -1.42 8.10 5.00
C TYR A 136 -0.56 8.85 3.99
N HIS A 137 -1.22 9.68 3.17
CA HIS A 137 -0.56 10.41 2.12
C HIS A 137 -1.24 11.75 1.91
N ASP A 138 -0.44 12.79 1.79
CA ASP A 138 -0.88 14.16 1.49
C ASP A 138 -2.00 14.66 2.42
N GLY A 139 -1.80 14.44 3.74
CA GLY A 139 -2.72 14.89 4.78
C GLY A 139 -4.00 14.05 4.95
N HIS A 140 -4.11 12.91 4.26
CA HIS A 140 -5.31 12.08 4.23
C HIS A 140 -5.01 10.61 4.51
N PHE A 141 -5.98 9.92 5.12
CA PHE A 141 -5.98 8.47 5.19
C PHE A 141 -6.52 7.86 3.89
N TRP A 142 -5.95 6.73 3.51
CA TRP A 142 -6.33 5.94 2.36
C TRP A 142 -6.46 4.48 2.79
N ALA A 143 -7.56 3.84 2.42
CA ALA A 143 -7.76 2.43 2.74
C ALA A 143 -8.37 1.68 1.56
N VAL A 144 -8.04 0.39 1.45
CA VAL A 144 -8.71 -0.49 0.49
C VAL A 144 -9.63 -1.44 1.21
N PHE A 145 -10.80 -1.60 0.62
CA PHE A 145 -11.82 -2.54 1.05
C PHE A 145 -12.01 -3.60 -0.02
N ALA A 146 -11.47 -4.78 0.27
CA ALA A 146 -11.51 -5.93 -0.62
C ALA A 146 -12.90 -6.58 -0.64
N GLN A 147 -13.28 -7.01 -1.84
CA GLN A 147 -14.38 -7.93 -2.08
C GLN A 147 -13.81 -9.19 -2.73
N TYR A 148 -14.51 -10.32 -2.64
CA TYR A 148 -14.00 -11.62 -3.04
C TYR A 148 -15.00 -12.40 -3.86
N ASP A 149 -14.59 -12.96 -4.97
CA ASP A 149 -15.44 -13.76 -5.86
C ASP A 149 -16.06 -14.98 -5.17
N LYS A 150 -15.36 -15.57 -4.19
CA LYS A 150 -15.85 -16.72 -3.43
C LYS A 150 -17.15 -16.45 -2.65
N TRP A 151 -17.46 -15.19 -2.36
CA TRP A 151 -18.70 -14.78 -1.67
C TRP A 151 -19.63 -13.95 -2.56
N LYS A 152 -19.40 -13.93 -3.86
CA LYS A 152 -20.19 -13.12 -4.79
C LYS A 152 -21.68 -13.49 -4.82
N HIS A 153 -22.00 -14.75 -4.55
CA HIS A 153 -23.39 -15.19 -4.46
C HIS A 153 -24.12 -14.61 -3.25
N GLU A 154 -23.46 -14.53 -2.10
CA GLU A 154 -24.02 -14.06 -0.84
C GLU A 154 -24.03 -12.52 -0.79
N THR A 155 -22.94 -11.90 -1.19
CA THR A 155 -22.74 -10.44 -1.06
C THR A 155 -23.18 -9.66 -2.28
N ARG A 156 -23.37 -10.32 -3.43
CA ARG A 156 -23.56 -9.72 -4.76
C ARG A 156 -22.40 -8.80 -5.19
N LYS A 157 -21.23 -8.93 -4.57
CA LYS A 157 -20.02 -8.16 -4.84
C LYS A 157 -18.84 -9.11 -5.00
N GLY A 158 -18.22 -9.13 -6.16
CA GLY A 158 -16.98 -9.85 -6.42
C GLY A 158 -15.75 -8.95 -6.31
N THR A 159 -14.59 -9.49 -6.65
CA THR A 159 -13.30 -8.79 -6.60
C THR A 159 -13.31 -7.47 -7.39
N GLU A 160 -14.12 -7.36 -8.43
CA GLU A 160 -14.30 -6.14 -9.23
C GLU A 160 -14.90 -4.97 -8.44
N CYS A 161 -15.55 -5.26 -7.30
CA CYS A 161 -16.10 -4.26 -6.39
C CYS A 161 -15.12 -3.83 -5.29
N THR A 162 -13.85 -4.24 -5.36
CA THR A 162 -12.80 -3.77 -4.45
C THR A 162 -12.56 -2.28 -4.66
N THR A 163 -12.57 -1.50 -3.57
CA THR A 163 -12.48 -0.05 -3.62
C THR A 163 -11.31 0.51 -2.83
N LEU A 164 -10.67 1.53 -3.40
CA LEU A 164 -9.81 2.46 -2.68
C LEU A 164 -10.68 3.63 -2.21
N VAL A 165 -10.57 4.00 -0.94
CA VAL A 165 -11.30 5.12 -0.34
C VAL A 165 -10.32 6.10 0.28
N LYS A 166 -10.54 7.40 0.02
CA LYS A 166 -9.82 8.51 0.66
C LYS A 166 -10.66 9.05 1.80
N PHE A 167 -10.02 9.31 2.95
CA PHE A 167 -10.66 9.86 4.14
C PHE A 167 -9.93 11.11 4.65
N ASP A 168 -10.68 11.99 5.32
CA ASP A 168 -10.08 13.03 6.16
C ASP A 168 -9.58 12.47 7.51
N GLY A 169 -9.06 13.35 8.39
CA GLY A 169 -8.58 12.96 9.71
C GLY A 169 -9.68 12.49 10.69
N GLN A 170 -10.94 12.69 10.36
CA GLN A 170 -12.11 12.23 11.11
C GLN A 170 -12.77 11.00 10.49
N TRP A 171 -12.16 10.40 9.48
CA TRP A 171 -12.65 9.26 8.71
C TRP A 171 -13.92 9.54 7.89
N ASN A 172 -14.18 10.81 7.52
CA ASN A 172 -15.21 11.13 6.52
C ASN A 172 -14.67 10.81 5.12
N GLU A 173 -15.51 10.14 4.30
CA GLU A 173 -15.13 9.78 2.93
C GLU A 173 -15.06 11.01 2.03
N LEU A 174 -13.94 11.17 1.34
CA LEU A 174 -13.68 12.26 0.40
C LEU A 174 -13.70 11.79 -1.06
N GLY A 175 -13.53 10.51 -1.33
CA GLY A 175 -13.53 9.94 -2.66
C GLY A 175 -13.35 8.43 -2.67
N THR A 176 -13.85 7.79 -3.73
CA THR A 176 -13.83 6.33 -3.88
C THR A 176 -13.52 5.96 -5.33
N TRP A 177 -12.61 4.99 -5.49
CA TRP A 177 -12.19 4.48 -6.81
C TRP A 177 -12.17 2.96 -6.81
N VAL A 178 -12.42 2.36 -7.97
CA VAL A 178 -12.26 0.92 -8.23
C VAL A 178 -10.97 0.67 -9.01
N PHE A 179 -10.46 -0.54 -8.93
CA PHE A 179 -9.29 -0.94 -9.70
C PHE A 179 -9.63 -1.22 -11.16
N PRO A 180 -8.72 -0.93 -12.10
CA PRO A 180 -8.95 -1.21 -13.52
C PRO A 180 -8.98 -2.74 -13.75
N LYS A 181 -9.78 -3.16 -14.74
CA LYS A 181 -9.99 -4.58 -15.07
C LYS A 181 -8.69 -5.39 -15.18
N LYS A 182 -7.67 -4.83 -15.83
CA LYS A 182 -6.35 -5.48 -15.97
C LYS A 182 -5.67 -5.80 -14.64
N VAL A 183 -5.91 -5.01 -13.60
CA VAL A 183 -5.38 -5.24 -12.24
C VAL A 183 -6.24 -6.29 -11.53
N ILE A 184 -7.58 -6.18 -11.61
CA ILE A 184 -8.51 -7.14 -11.01
C ILE A 184 -8.25 -8.57 -11.52
N GLU A 185 -8.09 -8.76 -12.83
CA GLU A 185 -7.79 -10.07 -13.44
C GLU A 185 -6.51 -10.71 -12.91
N ARG A 186 -5.57 -9.91 -12.41
CA ARG A 186 -4.32 -10.41 -11.81
C ARG A 186 -4.44 -10.67 -10.30
N MET A 187 -5.46 -10.11 -9.64
CA MET A 187 -5.73 -10.30 -8.20
C MET A 187 -6.61 -11.51 -7.90
N ILE A 188 -7.43 -11.96 -8.87
CA ILE A 188 -8.27 -13.15 -8.73
C ILE A 188 -7.42 -14.41 -8.51
N PRO A 189 -7.85 -15.36 -7.65
CA PRO A 189 -9.16 -15.51 -6.98
C PRO A 189 -9.30 -14.75 -5.65
N MET A 190 -8.26 -14.09 -5.19
CA MET A 190 -8.27 -13.24 -4.01
C MET A 190 -8.59 -11.79 -4.40
N SER A 191 -7.98 -10.82 -3.71
CA SER A 191 -8.19 -9.41 -3.97
C SER A 191 -6.92 -8.60 -3.73
N ASN A 192 -7.03 -7.28 -3.62
CA ASN A 192 -5.93 -6.42 -3.19
C ASN A 192 -5.56 -6.73 -1.73
N SER A 193 -4.29 -6.93 -1.45
CA SER A 193 -3.79 -7.32 -0.13
C SER A 193 -2.79 -6.33 0.47
N GLY A 194 -2.30 -5.39 -0.31
CA GLY A 194 -1.39 -4.37 0.19
C GLY A 194 -1.38 -3.12 -0.68
N GLY A 195 -0.96 -2.02 -0.09
CA GLY A 195 -0.80 -0.76 -0.80
C GLY A 195 -0.02 0.25 0.02
N SER A 196 0.74 1.10 -0.69
CA SER A 196 1.45 2.22 -0.08
C SER A 196 1.74 3.29 -1.14
N TRP A 197 1.57 4.56 -0.78
CA TRP A 197 1.91 5.69 -1.62
C TRP A 197 3.42 5.85 -1.74
N GLY A 198 3.90 5.85 -2.98
CA GLY A 198 5.31 6.02 -3.29
C GLY A 198 5.80 7.46 -3.24
N PRO A 199 7.13 7.66 -3.18
CA PRO A 199 7.74 8.99 -3.16
C PRO A 199 7.56 9.76 -4.48
N ASP A 200 7.14 9.08 -5.53
CA ASP A 200 6.86 9.61 -6.87
C ASP A 200 5.37 10.01 -7.06
N GLY A 201 4.57 9.94 -5.99
CA GLY A 201 3.15 10.30 -6.00
C GLY A 201 2.23 9.25 -6.62
N TYR A 202 2.74 8.06 -6.98
CA TYR A 202 1.92 6.93 -7.41
C TYR A 202 1.57 6.02 -6.25
N LEU A 203 0.44 5.36 -6.36
CA LEU A 203 0.03 4.31 -5.42
C LEU A 203 0.53 2.96 -5.93
N TYR A 204 1.24 2.24 -5.07
CA TYR A 204 1.75 0.90 -5.32
C TYR A 204 0.85 -0.10 -4.61
N CYS A 205 0.29 -1.05 -5.34
CA CYS A 205 -0.64 -2.05 -4.82
C CYS A 205 -0.20 -3.46 -5.14
N THR A 206 -0.46 -4.40 -4.24
CA THR A 206 -0.18 -5.82 -4.42
C THR A 206 -1.46 -6.65 -4.39
N GLY A 207 -1.47 -7.75 -5.11
CA GLY A 207 -2.43 -8.82 -4.90
C GLY A 207 -1.99 -9.78 -3.78
N HIS A 208 -2.61 -10.95 -3.70
CA HIS A 208 -2.34 -11.95 -2.67
C HIS A 208 -1.20 -12.91 -3.04
N ASP A 209 -1.06 -13.29 -4.33
CA ASP A 209 -0.26 -14.46 -4.73
C ASP A 209 0.88 -14.16 -5.69
N ARG A 210 0.93 -12.99 -6.33
CA ARG A 210 1.89 -12.68 -7.38
C ARG A 210 3.08 -11.88 -6.87
N SER A 211 4.27 -12.18 -7.40
CA SER A 211 5.52 -11.46 -7.12
C SER A 211 5.61 -10.18 -7.96
N GLU A 212 4.64 -9.31 -7.80
CA GLU A 212 4.52 -8.06 -8.57
C GLU A 212 3.79 -6.98 -7.80
N VAL A 213 3.98 -5.74 -8.20
CA VAL A 213 3.27 -4.57 -7.71
C VAL A 213 2.63 -3.83 -8.89
N TYR A 214 1.41 -3.36 -8.69
CA TYR A 214 0.66 -2.54 -9.64
C TYR A 214 0.85 -1.07 -9.25
N VAL A 215 1.47 -0.31 -10.13
CA VAL A 215 1.62 1.14 -9.97
C VAL A 215 0.40 1.79 -10.59
N VAL A 216 -0.40 2.44 -9.76
CA VAL A 216 -1.63 3.09 -10.19
C VAL A 216 -1.67 4.56 -9.78
N LYS A 217 -2.48 5.34 -10.46
CA LYS A 217 -2.74 6.73 -10.09
C LYS A 217 -4.25 7.02 -10.03
N ILE A 218 -4.59 8.06 -9.28
CA ILE A 218 -5.93 8.63 -9.31
C ILE A 218 -6.14 9.28 -10.67
N PRO A 219 -7.26 9.03 -11.36
CA PRO A 219 -7.55 9.66 -12.63
C PRO A 219 -7.95 11.13 -12.44
N ASP A 220 -7.70 11.95 -13.43
CA ASP A 220 -8.17 13.36 -13.44
C ASP A 220 -9.70 13.44 -13.45
N LYS A 221 -10.36 12.44 -14.01
CA LYS A 221 -11.83 12.33 -14.08
C LYS A 221 -12.27 10.88 -13.95
N GLY A 222 -13.42 10.67 -13.28
CA GLY A 222 -14.00 9.34 -13.10
C GLY A 222 -13.52 8.64 -11.82
N SER A 223 -13.92 7.38 -11.66
CA SER A 223 -13.74 6.59 -10.44
C SER A 223 -13.01 5.26 -10.68
N VAL A 224 -12.33 5.11 -11.80
CA VAL A 224 -11.49 3.93 -12.10
C VAL A 224 -10.03 4.35 -12.06
N LEU A 225 -9.23 3.75 -11.19
CA LEU A 225 -7.79 3.99 -11.12
C LEU A 225 -7.12 3.71 -12.47
N GLU A 226 -6.08 4.47 -12.81
CA GLU A 226 -5.30 4.24 -14.02
C GLU A 226 -4.07 3.38 -13.70
N LEU A 227 -3.94 2.24 -14.38
CA LEU A 227 -2.73 1.42 -14.30
C LEU A 227 -1.61 2.09 -15.10
N VAL A 228 -0.54 2.46 -14.41
CA VAL A 228 0.67 3.04 -15.01
C VAL A 228 1.62 1.94 -15.43
N GLU A 229 1.90 0.99 -14.54
CA GLU A 229 2.88 -0.07 -14.78
C GLU A 229 2.60 -1.28 -13.86
N THR A 230 3.00 -2.48 -14.30
CA THR A 230 3.11 -3.67 -13.46
C THR A 230 4.59 -4.02 -13.35
N VAL A 231 5.13 -4.02 -12.12
CA VAL A 231 6.56 -4.16 -11.86
C VAL A 231 6.81 -5.41 -11.03
N PRO A 232 7.75 -6.29 -11.40
CA PRO A 232 8.18 -7.40 -10.54
C PRO A 232 8.69 -6.90 -9.19
N LEU A 233 8.27 -7.54 -8.10
CA LEU A 233 8.72 -7.25 -6.74
C LEU A 233 9.05 -8.59 -6.04
N PRO A 234 10.20 -8.75 -5.36
CA PRO A 234 10.66 -10.03 -4.81
C PRO A 234 9.95 -10.43 -3.50
N ILE A 235 8.64 -10.25 -3.46
CA ILE A 235 7.71 -10.69 -2.40
C ILE A 235 6.71 -11.66 -3.02
N LEU A 236 5.72 -12.10 -2.26
CA LEU A 236 4.64 -12.93 -2.80
C LEU A 236 3.31 -12.34 -2.33
N GLY A 237 2.89 -11.24 -2.98
CA GLY A 237 1.71 -10.48 -2.59
C GLY A 237 1.81 -9.93 -1.17
N GLN A 238 0.66 -9.72 -0.51
CA GLN A 238 0.51 -9.22 0.86
C GLN A 238 0.93 -7.75 1.03
N GLY A 239 0.96 -7.29 2.29
CA GLY A 239 1.23 -5.89 2.60
C GLY A 239 2.63 -5.41 2.23
N ILE A 240 2.69 -4.15 1.82
CA ILE A 240 3.92 -3.41 1.50
C ILE A 240 3.90 -2.06 2.21
N ALA A 241 5.07 -1.48 2.43
CA ALA A 241 5.22 -0.11 2.95
C ALA A 241 6.45 0.58 2.36
N TRP A 242 6.29 1.78 1.84
CA TRP A 242 7.41 2.64 1.48
C TRP A 242 8.06 3.22 2.73
N ASP A 243 9.39 3.16 2.78
CA ASP A 243 10.18 3.81 3.82
C ASP A 243 10.28 5.33 3.54
N ARG A 244 9.47 6.12 4.20
CA ARG A 244 9.44 7.57 4.03
C ARG A 244 10.66 8.27 4.64
N SER A 245 11.42 7.58 5.49
CA SER A 245 12.68 8.08 6.05
C SER A 245 13.88 7.83 5.14
N ARG A 246 13.77 6.89 4.17
CA ARG A 246 14.83 6.49 3.26
C ARG A 246 14.29 6.32 1.84
N SER A 247 14.49 7.33 1.02
CA SER A 247 13.96 7.35 -0.35
C SER A 247 14.32 6.13 -1.17
N GLY A 248 13.34 5.62 -1.91
CA GLY A 248 13.48 4.51 -2.84
C GLY A 248 13.50 3.12 -2.20
N PHE A 249 13.27 2.99 -0.87
CA PHE A 249 13.17 1.70 -0.21
C PHE A 249 11.73 1.32 0.06
N ILE A 250 11.37 0.08 -0.26
CA ILE A 250 10.08 -0.52 0.01
C ILE A 250 10.28 -1.82 0.79
N TYR A 251 9.45 -2.00 1.80
CA TYR A 251 9.38 -3.20 2.61
C TYR A 251 8.15 -4.00 2.20
N GLY A 252 8.28 -5.32 2.20
CA GLY A 252 7.19 -6.24 1.99
C GLY A 252 7.47 -7.56 2.68
N ILE A 253 6.56 -8.52 2.59
CA ILE A 253 6.71 -9.80 3.28
C ILE A 253 6.67 -10.99 2.32
N ARG A 254 7.25 -12.08 2.77
CA ARG A 254 7.09 -13.42 2.19
C ARG A 254 6.41 -14.32 3.24
N LYS A 255 5.09 -14.37 3.19
CA LYS A 255 4.23 -15.09 4.15
C LYS A 255 4.66 -16.54 4.36
N LYS A 256 4.99 -17.25 3.26
CA LYS A 256 5.39 -18.67 3.31
C LYS A 256 6.64 -18.89 4.14
N ASP A 257 7.61 -17.98 4.00
CA ASP A 257 8.93 -18.12 4.61
C ASP A 257 9.04 -17.34 5.94
N SER A 258 7.98 -16.60 6.35
CA SER A 258 7.98 -15.69 7.51
C SER A 258 9.14 -14.70 7.42
N GLN A 259 9.32 -14.06 6.27
CA GLN A 259 10.40 -13.11 6.02
C GLN A 259 9.88 -11.74 5.65
N VAL A 260 10.60 -10.75 6.13
CA VAL A 260 10.54 -9.37 5.61
C VAL A 260 11.57 -9.25 4.49
N VAL A 261 11.18 -8.63 3.40
CA VAL A 261 12.04 -8.34 2.24
C VAL A 261 12.13 -6.83 2.06
N VAL A 262 13.35 -6.32 1.98
CA VAL A 262 13.63 -4.91 1.70
C VAL A 262 14.13 -4.79 0.27
N SER A 263 13.47 -3.99 -0.54
CA SER A 263 13.83 -3.75 -1.93
C SER A 263 14.10 -2.27 -2.18
N ARG A 264 14.96 -2.01 -3.15
CA ARG A 264 15.28 -0.65 -3.62
C ARG A 264 14.77 -0.46 -5.04
N LEU A 265 14.07 0.64 -5.29
CA LEU A 265 13.70 1.11 -6.61
C LEU A 265 14.94 1.63 -7.35
N LYS A 266 15.13 1.21 -8.62
CA LYS A 266 16.23 1.59 -9.52
C LYS A 266 15.70 2.41 -10.68
#